data_c7d07d747e6ae74cdd1e9cb2c7126977
#
_entry.id   c7d07d747e6ae74cdd1e9cb2c7126977
#
_cell.length_a   1.000
_cell.length_b   1.000
_cell.length_c   1.000
_cell.angle_alpha   90.00
_cell.angle_beta   90.00
_cell.angle_gamma   90.00
#
_symmetry.space_group_name_H-M   'P 1'
#
loop_
_entity.id
_entity.type
_entity.pdbx_description
1 polymer ?
#
loop_
_entity_poly.entity_id
_entity_poly.type
_entity_poly.pdbx_seq_one_letter_code
_entity_poly.pdbx_strand_id
1 'polypeptide(L)'
;MQLVREFFELNRFYVLPHWRCEDVSHSSENASLLFVERAQVEAGAEPEFLLRPADLAGIHRAVVEVRAWHADRVYPSTIEGNPVLGHVAGQEIRDLAETVFGAPEFKTILVVSELSTAPMVRARALQMLQDFGIGHVLEFPTILGDLLDGVSVNGNYAPSQTLQTLRLMKRYSFVRRQQMELVFPAPGGFEAPSRSGRVRQRDGAGDRRAEDTELDSE
;
A
#
# COMPACT_ATOMS: atom_id res chain seq x y z
N MET A 1 0.36 13.46 -4.41
CA MET A 1 -0.50 14.40 -3.68
C MET A 1 -1.99 14.15 -3.94
N GLN A 2 -2.50 14.24 -5.17
CA GLN A 2 -3.93 14.11 -5.49
C GLN A 2 -4.57 12.81 -4.95
N LEU A 3 -3.94 11.64 -5.16
CA LEU A 3 -4.45 10.35 -4.64
C LEU A 3 -4.57 10.34 -3.12
N VAL A 4 -3.63 10.94 -2.40
CA VAL A 4 -3.68 11.03 -0.94
C VAL A 4 -4.83 11.93 -0.50
N ARG A 5 -5.03 13.06 -1.16
CA ARG A 5 -6.17 13.94 -0.91
C ARG A 5 -7.49 13.19 -1.07
N GLU A 6 -7.68 12.52 -2.20
CA GLU A 6 -8.89 11.78 -2.52
C GLU A 6 -9.14 10.58 -1.57
N PHE A 7 -8.07 9.96 -1.09
CA PHE A 7 -8.15 8.95 -0.05
C PHE A 7 -8.76 9.50 1.24
N PHE A 8 -8.28 10.66 1.72
CA PHE A 8 -8.84 11.28 2.92
C PHE A 8 -10.28 11.76 2.69
N GLU A 9 -10.59 12.34 1.53
CA GLU A 9 -11.95 12.77 1.18
C GLU A 9 -12.94 11.59 1.13
N LEU A 10 -12.56 10.45 0.54
CA LEU A 10 -13.38 9.22 0.55
C LEU A 10 -13.55 8.66 1.95
N ASN A 11 -12.58 8.83 2.82
CA ASN A 11 -12.63 8.47 4.23
C ASN A 11 -13.30 9.56 5.11
N ARG A 12 -14.09 10.45 4.51
CA ARG A 12 -14.91 11.46 5.18
C ARG A 12 -14.14 12.55 5.91
N PHE A 13 -12.94 12.85 5.46
CA PHE A 13 -12.20 14.03 5.90
C PHE A 13 -12.45 15.20 4.98
N TYR A 14 -12.49 16.40 5.55
CA TYR A 14 -12.34 17.64 4.83
C TYR A 14 -10.87 17.97 4.69
N VAL A 15 -10.44 18.36 3.51
CA VAL A 15 -9.08 18.85 3.28
C VAL A 15 -9.11 20.37 3.40
N LEU A 16 -8.47 20.90 4.42
CA LEU A 16 -8.47 22.33 4.71
C LEU A 16 -7.51 23.07 3.77
N PRO A 17 -7.90 24.23 3.26
CA PRO A 17 -7.00 25.06 2.47
C PRO A 17 -5.87 25.64 3.34
N HIS A 18 -4.64 25.53 2.91
CA HIS A 18 -3.47 26.03 3.62
C HIS A 18 -2.50 26.72 2.67
N TRP A 19 -3.00 27.72 1.98
CA TRP A 19 -2.24 28.54 1.05
C TRP A 19 -1.00 29.22 1.67
N ARG A 20 -0.88 29.29 3.01
CA ARG A 20 0.33 29.72 3.70
C ARG A 20 1.46 28.67 3.68
N CYS A 21 1.16 27.42 3.38
CA CYS A 21 2.19 26.38 3.30
C CYS A 21 3.05 26.48 2.03
N GLU A 22 2.65 27.27 1.05
CA GLU A 22 3.51 27.53 -0.11
C GLU A 22 4.80 28.22 0.29
N ASP A 23 4.76 29.07 1.33
CA ASP A 23 5.94 29.75 1.87
C ASP A 23 6.88 28.81 2.64
N VAL A 24 6.35 27.75 3.26
CA VAL A 24 7.13 26.74 3.99
C VAL A 24 7.73 25.70 3.04
N SER A 25 7.08 25.45 1.91
CA SER A 25 7.53 24.47 0.92
C SER A 25 8.79 24.88 0.14
N HIS A 26 9.21 26.15 0.23
CA HIS A 26 10.41 26.64 -0.46
C HIS A 26 11.73 26.10 0.11
N SER A 27 11.71 25.47 1.30
CA SER A 27 12.92 24.94 1.95
C SER A 27 13.18 23.45 1.69
N SER A 28 12.24 22.71 1.13
CA SER A 28 12.43 21.28 0.84
C SER A 28 11.76 20.88 -0.47
N GLU A 29 12.55 20.57 -1.45
CA GLU A 29 12.22 20.39 -2.87
C GLU A 29 11.06 19.44 -3.20
N ASN A 30 10.43 18.75 -2.25
CA ASN A 30 9.33 17.82 -2.53
C ASN A 30 8.37 17.60 -1.34
N ALA A 31 8.28 18.52 -0.39
CA ALA A 31 7.31 18.37 0.71
C ALA A 31 5.92 18.77 0.24
N SER A 32 4.97 17.89 0.47
CA SER A 32 3.56 18.16 0.25
C SER A 32 2.79 17.92 1.53
N LEU A 33 2.23 18.98 2.10
CA LEU A 33 1.44 18.96 3.32
C LEU A 33 -0.05 19.01 2.99
N LEU A 34 -0.85 18.23 3.72
CA LEU A 34 -2.30 18.31 3.78
C LEU A 34 -2.74 18.48 5.23
N PHE A 35 -3.73 19.33 5.46
CA PHE A 35 -4.43 19.45 6.73
C PHE A 35 -5.81 18.86 6.55
N VAL A 36 -6.12 17.84 7.34
CA VAL A 36 -7.38 17.11 7.22
C VAL A 36 -8.13 17.09 8.54
N GLU A 37 -9.45 17.28 8.46
CA GLU A 37 -10.34 17.27 9.61
C GLU A 37 -11.58 16.44 9.32
N ARG A 38 -12.03 15.65 10.29
CA ARG A 38 -13.24 14.83 10.21
C ARG A 38 -14.30 15.38 11.14
N ALA A 39 -15.53 15.57 10.63
CA ALA A 39 -16.61 16.12 11.43
C ALA A 39 -17.06 15.19 12.57
N GLN A 40 -16.97 13.89 12.39
CA GLN A 40 -17.40 12.89 13.35
C GLN A 40 -16.28 11.86 13.56
N VAL A 41 -15.87 11.69 14.81
CA VAL A 41 -14.92 10.67 15.24
C VAL A 41 -15.69 9.52 15.84
N GLU A 42 -15.39 8.32 15.41
CA GLU A 42 -15.93 7.13 16.02
C GLU A 42 -15.13 6.83 17.30
N ALA A 43 -15.81 6.64 18.41
CA ALA A 43 -15.18 6.19 19.65
C ALA A 43 -14.62 4.78 19.40
N GLY A 44 -13.31 4.67 19.26
CA GLY A 44 -12.63 3.45 18.90
C GLY A 44 -11.31 3.28 19.64
N ALA A 45 -10.61 2.22 19.32
CA ALA A 45 -9.23 2.02 19.77
C ALA A 45 -8.32 3.12 19.25
N GLU A 46 -7.28 3.44 19.98
CA GLU A 46 -6.26 4.36 19.52
C GLU A 46 -5.63 3.85 18.21
N PRO A 47 -5.46 4.73 17.20
CA PRO A 47 -4.93 4.31 15.90
C PRO A 47 -3.53 3.69 16.04
N GLU A 48 -3.27 2.62 15.29
CA GLU A 48 -1.95 1.99 15.25
C GLU A 48 -0.90 2.98 14.65
N PHE A 49 0.36 2.78 14.99
CA PHE A 49 1.45 3.59 14.40
C PHE A 49 1.50 3.45 12.89
N LEU A 50 1.37 2.22 12.37
CA LEU A 50 1.19 1.95 10.95
C LEU A 50 -0.30 1.87 10.64
N LEU A 51 -0.83 2.93 10.05
CA LEU A 51 -2.26 3.09 9.81
C LEU A 51 -2.81 2.12 8.77
N ARG A 52 -3.99 1.60 9.08
CA ARG A 52 -4.92 0.96 8.15
C ARG A 52 -6.10 1.89 7.88
N PRO A 53 -6.87 1.69 6.81
CA PRO A 53 -8.05 2.53 6.55
C PRO A 53 -9.04 2.57 7.73
N ALA A 54 -9.20 1.46 8.45
CA ALA A 54 -10.08 1.38 9.62
C ALA A 54 -9.64 2.30 10.78
N ASP A 55 -8.33 2.53 10.96
CA ASP A 55 -7.80 3.36 12.04
C ASP A 55 -8.15 4.84 11.88
N LEU A 56 -8.43 5.27 10.63
CA LEU A 56 -8.79 6.65 10.31
C LEU A 56 -10.09 7.09 11.01
N ALA A 57 -10.97 6.15 11.37
CA ALA A 57 -12.21 6.46 12.06
C ALA A 57 -11.98 7.11 13.44
N GLY A 58 -10.86 6.80 14.09
CA GLY A 58 -10.44 7.37 15.38
C GLY A 58 -9.68 8.69 15.28
N ILE A 59 -9.39 9.20 14.08
CA ILE A 59 -8.61 10.42 13.89
C ILE A 59 -9.56 11.60 13.59
N HIS A 60 -9.52 12.63 14.42
CA HIS A 60 -10.27 13.87 14.21
C HIS A 60 -9.56 14.81 13.25
N ARG A 61 -8.32 15.17 13.59
CA ARG A 61 -7.48 16.12 12.85
C ARG A 61 -6.12 15.52 12.61
N ALA A 62 -5.58 15.73 11.42
CA ALA A 62 -4.20 15.34 11.14
C ALA A 62 -3.50 16.28 10.16
N VAL A 63 -2.21 16.46 10.40
CA VAL A 63 -1.27 17.00 9.42
C VAL A 63 -0.65 15.80 8.71
N VAL A 64 -0.77 15.80 7.40
CA VAL A 64 -0.29 14.71 6.55
C VAL A 64 0.82 15.23 5.66
N GLU A 65 2.01 14.69 5.81
CA GLU A 65 3.12 14.95 4.92
C GLU A 65 3.31 13.79 3.94
N VAL A 66 3.39 14.11 2.66
CA VAL A 66 3.51 13.11 1.60
C VAL A 66 4.95 13.04 1.09
N ARG A 67 5.64 11.94 1.42
CA ARG A 67 7.01 11.63 0.99
C ARG A 67 7.07 10.30 0.23
N ALA A 68 6.07 10.07 -0.60
CA ALA A 68 5.96 8.85 -1.38
C ALA A 68 6.88 8.92 -2.61
N TRP A 69 8.15 8.61 -2.42
CA TRP A 69 9.12 8.43 -3.50
C TRP A 69 8.94 7.04 -4.11
N HIS A 70 8.22 6.97 -5.21
CA HIS A 70 7.81 5.68 -5.81
C HIS A 70 8.93 4.92 -6.53
N ALA A 71 10.16 5.45 -6.55
CA ALA A 71 11.28 4.78 -7.18
C ALA A 71 11.73 3.53 -6.42
N ASP A 72 11.66 3.57 -5.07
CA ASP A 72 12.16 2.51 -4.21
C ASP A 72 11.29 2.30 -2.96
N ARG A 73 11.50 1.16 -2.30
CA ARG A 73 10.99 0.91 -0.96
C ARG A 73 11.77 1.72 0.07
N VAL A 74 11.10 2.03 1.17
CA VAL A 74 11.73 2.71 2.30
C VAL A 74 12.48 1.70 3.16
N TYR A 75 13.80 1.85 3.23
CA TYR A 75 14.71 1.07 4.05
C TYR A 75 15.26 1.93 5.21
N PRO A 76 15.83 1.32 6.26
CA PRO A 76 16.52 2.05 7.32
C PRO A 76 17.59 3.03 6.80
N SER A 77 18.37 2.62 5.80
CA SER A 77 19.36 3.49 5.15
C SER A 77 18.74 4.70 4.45
N THR A 78 17.56 4.54 3.88
CA THR A 78 16.80 5.66 3.28
C THR A 78 16.38 6.67 4.34
N ILE A 79 16.00 6.19 5.52
CA ILE A 79 15.57 7.05 6.64
C ILE A 79 16.78 7.78 7.24
N GLU A 80 17.89 7.07 7.48
CA GLU A 80 19.15 7.66 7.98
C GLU A 80 19.67 8.77 7.06
N GLY A 81 19.58 8.58 5.75
CA GLY A 81 20.04 9.55 4.75
C GLY A 81 19.08 10.72 4.51
N ASN A 82 17.87 10.70 5.07
CA ASN A 82 16.84 11.70 4.80
C ASN A 82 16.18 12.24 6.07
N PRO A 83 16.84 13.12 6.81
CA PRO A 83 16.29 13.72 8.04
C PRO A 83 15.00 14.51 7.77
N VAL A 84 14.76 14.89 6.53
CA VAL A 84 13.53 15.56 6.08
C VAL A 84 12.26 14.71 6.34
N LEU A 85 12.38 13.40 6.53
CA LEU A 85 11.26 12.53 6.93
C LEU A 85 10.72 12.87 8.33
N GLY A 86 11.52 13.48 9.19
CA GLY A 86 11.08 13.98 10.49
C GLY A 86 10.40 15.36 10.46
N HIS A 87 10.33 16.01 9.31
CA HIS A 87 9.82 17.38 9.18
C HIS A 87 8.39 17.54 9.72
N VAL A 88 7.49 16.57 9.44
CA VAL A 88 6.10 16.59 9.92
C VAL A 88 5.99 16.62 11.46
N ALA A 89 7.01 16.15 12.16
CA ALA A 89 7.09 16.17 13.62
C ALA A 89 7.75 17.45 14.19
N GLY A 90 8.25 18.32 13.32
CA GLY A 90 8.94 19.56 13.68
C GLY A 90 8.02 20.59 14.32
N GLN A 91 8.62 21.51 15.12
CA GLN A 91 7.86 22.55 15.82
C GLN A 91 7.17 23.51 14.83
N GLU A 92 7.83 23.86 13.74
CA GLU A 92 7.27 24.73 12.70
C GLU A 92 5.94 24.20 12.13
N ILE A 93 5.87 22.89 11.88
CA ILE A 93 4.64 22.25 11.40
C ILE A 93 3.57 22.19 12.48
N ARG A 94 3.96 22.04 13.76
CA ARG A 94 3.02 22.09 14.88
C ARG A 94 2.38 23.46 15.01
N ASP A 95 3.18 24.53 15.00
CA ASP A 95 2.70 25.91 15.10
C ASP A 95 1.76 26.25 13.93
N LEU A 96 2.12 25.80 12.73
CA LEU A 96 1.29 25.96 11.54
C LEU A 96 -0.03 25.19 11.67
N ALA A 97 0.01 23.95 12.17
CA ALA A 97 -1.17 23.12 12.37
C ALA A 97 -2.12 23.73 13.41
N GLU A 98 -1.59 24.22 14.52
CA GLU A 98 -2.39 24.93 15.54
C GLU A 98 -3.06 26.17 14.93
N THR A 99 -2.36 26.88 14.06
CA THR A 99 -2.93 28.04 13.35
C THR A 99 -4.06 27.61 12.39
N VAL A 100 -3.87 26.53 11.65
CA VAL A 100 -4.86 26.05 10.67
C VAL A 100 -6.08 25.45 11.34
N PHE A 101 -5.89 24.64 12.38
CA PHE A 101 -6.99 23.95 13.08
C PHE A 101 -7.65 24.81 14.16
N GLY A 102 -6.96 25.86 14.63
CA GLY A 102 -7.42 26.67 15.78
C GLY A 102 -7.39 25.88 17.11
N ALA A 103 -6.67 24.74 17.17
CA ALA A 103 -6.59 23.86 18.33
C ALA A 103 -5.28 23.04 18.31
N PRO A 104 -4.72 22.71 19.50
CA PRO A 104 -3.45 21.99 19.59
C PRO A 104 -3.58 20.47 19.36
N GLU A 105 -4.80 19.93 19.35
CA GLU A 105 -5.03 18.49 19.28
C GLU A 105 -5.12 18.04 17.84
N PHE A 106 -4.08 17.43 17.33
CA PHE A 106 -4.04 16.80 16.02
C PHE A 106 -3.01 15.66 16.01
N LYS A 107 -3.11 14.78 15.02
CA LYS A 107 -2.13 13.73 14.77
C LYS A 107 -1.21 14.13 13.63
N THR A 108 0.03 13.61 13.62
CA THR A 108 0.94 13.74 12.49
C THR A 108 0.99 12.43 11.72
N ILE A 109 0.86 12.48 10.40
CA ILE A 109 0.87 11.32 9.53
C ILE A 109 1.93 11.52 8.45
N LEU A 110 2.87 10.59 8.34
CA LEU A 110 3.81 10.53 7.23
C LEU A 110 3.34 9.49 6.21
N VAL A 111 3.09 9.93 4.98
CA VAL A 111 2.82 9.02 3.85
C VAL A 111 4.14 8.67 3.17
N VAL A 112 4.45 7.37 3.13
CA VAL A 112 5.64 6.82 2.48
C VAL A 112 5.25 5.95 1.29
N SER A 113 6.22 5.63 0.42
CA SER A 113 5.98 4.75 -0.73
C SER A 113 5.58 3.33 -0.29
N GLU A 114 6.51 2.51 0.07
CA GLU A 114 6.32 1.15 0.55
C GLU A 114 7.48 0.79 1.47
N LEU A 115 7.20 0.21 2.63
CA LEU A 115 8.23 -0.33 3.51
C LEU A 115 8.72 -1.70 3.01
N SER A 116 9.91 -2.11 3.46
CA SER A 116 10.43 -3.44 3.16
C SER A 116 9.47 -4.55 3.57
N THR A 117 9.36 -5.60 2.75
CA THR A 117 8.58 -6.81 3.08
C THR A 117 9.29 -7.72 4.07
N ALA A 118 10.60 -7.56 4.28
CA ALA A 118 11.37 -8.32 5.26
C ALA A 118 11.02 -7.86 6.68
N PRO A 119 10.49 -8.72 7.58
CA PRO A 119 9.90 -8.29 8.85
C PRO A 119 10.86 -7.51 9.74
N MET A 120 12.11 -7.95 9.86
CA MET A 120 13.13 -7.28 10.69
C MET A 120 13.50 -5.90 10.15
N VAL A 121 13.64 -5.78 8.82
CA VAL A 121 13.97 -4.52 8.15
C VAL A 121 12.82 -3.53 8.29
N ARG A 122 11.58 -4.02 8.09
CA ARG A 122 10.35 -3.23 8.30
C ARG A 122 10.23 -2.72 9.73
N ALA A 123 10.41 -3.61 10.72
CA ALA A 123 10.34 -3.22 12.14
C ALA A 123 11.40 -2.16 12.47
N ARG A 124 12.62 -2.29 11.97
CA ARG A 124 13.69 -1.32 12.17
C ARG A 124 13.33 0.03 11.54
N ALA A 125 12.81 0.05 10.32
CA ALA A 125 12.39 1.27 9.65
C ALA A 125 11.27 1.99 10.43
N LEU A 126 10.26 1.25 10.90
CA LEU A 126 9.18 1.82 11.71
C LEU A 126 9.69 2.40 13.03
N GLN A 127 10.62 1.70 13.71
CA GLN A 127 11.23 2.22 14.93
C GLN A 127 11.96 3.55 14.70
N MET A 128 12.73 3.63 13.62
CA MET A 128 13.45 4.88 13.29
C MET A 128 12.50 6.03 12.99
N LEU A 129 11.37 5.78 12.33
CA LEU A 129 10.35 6.80 12.09
C LEU A 129 9.67 7.24 13.40
N GLN A 130 9.47 6.31 14.34
CA GLN A 130 9.00 6.65 15.69
C GLN A 130 10.02 7.52 16.44
N ASP A 131 11.31 7.18 16.34
CA ASP A 131 12.40 7.94 16.97
C ASP A 131 12.50 9.37 16.41
N PHE A 132 12.04 9.63 15.18
CA PHE A 132 11.87 10.98 14.63
C PHE A 132 10.66 11.75 15.21
N GLY A 133 9.86 11.12 16.06
CA GLY A 133 8.68 11.76 16.66
C GLY A 133 7.45 11.79 15.75
N ILE A 134 7.44 11.00 14.67
CA ILE A 134 6.28 10.85 13.80
C ILE A 134 5.16 10.14 14.57
N GLY A 135 3.94 10.67 14.52
CA GLY A 135 2.80 10.06 15.21
C GLY A 135 2.31 8.80 14.53
N HIS A 136 2.15 8.84 13.22
CA HIS A 136 1.66 7.70 12.43
C HIS A 136 2.31 7.64 11.04
N VAL A 137 2.35 6.43 10.47
CA VAL A 137 2.84 6.18 9.11
C VAL A 137 1.73 5.56 8.28
N LEU A 138 1.62 5.96 7.02
CA LEU A 138 0.67 5.40 6.06
C LEU A 138 1.41 5.02 4.78
N GLU A 139 1.30 3.78 4.36
CA GLU A 139 1.92 3.30 3.12
C GLU A 139 1.04 3.61 1.89
N PHE A 140 1.66 4.01 0.80
CA PHE A 140 0.96 4.33 -0.44
C PHE A 140 0.18 3.15 -1.04
N PRO A 141 0.64 1.89 -0.97
CA PRO A 141 -0.18 0.73 -1.37
C PRO A 141 -1.49 0.60 -0.60
N THR A 142 -1.50 0.96 0.70
CA THR A 142 -2.72 1.00 1.52
C THR A 142 -3.71 2.03 0.99
N ILE A 143 -3.23 3.22 0.63
CA ILE A 143 -4.02 4.28 0.00
C ILE A 143 -4.64 3.80 -1.30
N LEU A 144 -3.82 3.23 -2.19
CA LEU A 144 -4.29 2.73 -3.49
C LEU A 144 -5.31 1.60 -3.33
N GLY A 145 -5.06 0.67 -2.42
CA GLY A 145 -5.97 -0.43 -2.11
C GLY A 145 -7.34 0.07 -1.67
N ASP A 146 -7.37 0.99 -0.72
CA ASP A 146 -8.60 1.58 -0.19
C ASP A 146 -9.36 2.40 -1.25
N LEU A 147 -8.66 3.22 -2.04
CA LEU A 147 -9.25 3.94 -3.17
C LEU A 147 -9.88 2.98 -4.18
N LEU A 148 -9.16 1.91 -4.53
CA LEU A 148 -9.68 0.90 -5.44
C LEU A 148 -10.89 0.18 -4.85
N ASP A 149 -10.92 -0.08 -3.56
CA ASP A 149 -12.05 -0.72 -2.89
C ASP A 149 -13.25 0.21 -2.77
N GLY A 150 -13.02 1.46 -2.36
CA GLY A 150 -14.04 2.46 -2.12
C GLY A 150 -14.71 2.99 -3.40
N VAL A 151 -14.01 3.02 -4.54
CA VAL A 151 -14.57 3.51 -5.80
C VAL A 151 -15.58 2.52 -6.38
N SER A 152 -16.85 2.92 -6.42
CA SER A 152 -17.93 2.13 -7.03
C SER A 152 -17.94 2.28 -8.56
N VAL A 153 -18.15 1.17 -9.28
CA VAL A 153 -18.27 1.18 -10.76
C VAL A 153 -19.50 1.95 -11.25
N ASN A 154 -20.52 2.11 -10.38
CA ASN A 154 -21.75 2.82 -10.66
C ASN A 154 -21.77 4.26 -10.08
N GLY A 155 -20.72 4.65 -9.37
CA GLY A 155 -20.59 5.98 -8.79
C GLY A 155 -20.36 7.06 -9.85
N ASN A 156 -20.73 8.29 -9.54
CA ASN A 156 -20.42 9.46 -10.34
C ASN A 156 -19.29 10.25 -9.66
N TYR A 157 -18.13 10.24 -10.26
CA TYR A 157 -16.93 10.93 -9.77
C TYR A 157 -16.52 12.07 -10.71
N ALA A 158 -17.49 12.72 -11.37
CA ALA A 158 -17.22 13.80 -12.33
C ALA A 158 -16.33 14.93 -11.77
N PRO A 159 -16.40 15.31 -10.48
CA PRO A 159 -15.52 16.33 -9.91
C PRO A 159 -14.04 15.87 -9.78
N SER A 160 -13.77 14.57 -9.77
CA SER A 160 -12.44 14.00 -9.65
C SER A 160 -12.06 13.17 -10.87
N GLN A 161 -11.10 13.65 -11.66
CA GLN A 161 -10.57 12.90 -12.80
C GLN A 161 -9.89 11.60 -12.36
N THR A 162 -9.22 11.61 -11.21
CA THR A 162 -8.52 10.44 -10.66
C THR A 162 -9.50 9.34 -10.30
N LEU A 163 -10.52 9.63 -9.49
CA LEU A 163 -11.55 8.66 -9.11
C LEU A 163 -12.35 8.18 -10.31
N GLN A 164 -12.63 9.08 -11.26
CA GLN A 164 -13.29 8.70 -12.51
C GLN A 164 -12.44 7.73 -13.33
N THR A 165 -11.13 7.95 -13.40
CA THR A 165 -10.20 7.03 -14.08
C THR A 165 -10.17 5.68 -13.38
N LEU A 166 -10.05 5.64 -12.05
CA LEU A 166 -10.10 4.41 -11.27
C LEU A 166 -11.42 3.65 -11.49
N ARG A 167 -12.55 4.36 -11.53
CA ARG A 167 -13.86 3.79 -11.84
C ARG A 167 -13.87 3.10 -13.21
N LEU A 168 -13.32 3.76 -14.23
CA LEU A 168 -13.25 3.20 -15.58
C LEU A 168 -12.33 1.97 -15.62
N MET A 169 -11.19 2.03 -14.97
CA MET A 169 -10.28 0.89 -14.86
C MET A 169 -10.94 -0.32 -14.21
N LYS A 170 -11.72 -0.11 -13.14
CA LYS A 170 -12.53 -1.17 -12.50
C LYS A 170 -13.62 -1.68 -13.45
N ARG A 171 -14.37 -0.78 -14.10
CA ARG A 171 -15.47 -1.14 -15.00
C ARG A 171 -15.02 -2.01 -16.16
N TYR A 172 -13.85 -1.70 -16.72
CA TYR A 172 -13.29 -2.45 -17.85
C TYR A 172 -12.34 -3.57 -17.44
N SER A 173 -12.28 -3.88 -16.12
CA SER A 173 -11.47 -4.99 -15.56
C SER A 173 -9.96 -4.86 -15.80
N PHE A 174 -9.45 -3.65 -16.00
CA PHE A 174 -8.01 -3.38 -16.05
C PHE A 174 -7.36 -3.54 -14.66
N VAL A 175 -8.13 -3.33 -13.60
CA VAL A 175 -7.72 -3.60 -12.22
C VAL A 175 -8.55 -4.75 -11.69
N ARG A 176 -7.89 -5.85 -11.36
CA ARG A 176 -8.49 -7.00 -10.70
C ARG A 176 -7.96 -7.07 -9.27
N ARG A 177 -8.85 -7.31 -8.29
CA ARG A 177 -8.38 -7.70 -6.96
C ARG A 177 -7.57 -8.99 -7.11
N GLN A 178 -6.44 -9.08 -6.42
CA GLN A 178 -5.80 -10.37 -6.20
C GLN A 178 -6.82 -11.22 -5.42
N GLN A 179 -7.39 -12.19 -6.11
CA GLN A 179 -8.25 -13.17 -5.47
C GLN A 179 -7.33 -13.97 -4.54
N MET A 180 -7.61 -13.96 -3.24
CA MET A 180 -6.93 -14.87 -2.32
C MET A 180 -7.22 -16.28 -2.81
N GLU A 181 -6.19 -16.96 -3.26
CA GLU A 181 -6.27 -18.37 -3.60
C GLU A 181 -6.47 -19.13 -2.28
N LEU A 182 -7.70 -19.57 -2.06
CA LEU A 182 -8.00 -20.44 -0.93
C LEU A 182 -7.36 -21.79 -1.26
N VAL A 183 -6.17 -22.03 -0.74
CA VAL A 183 -5.56 -23.35 -0.76
C VAL A 183 -6.36 -24.22 0.22
N PHE A 184 -7.34 -24.93 -0.31
CA PHE A 184 -7.97 -26.00 0.46
C PHE A 184 -6.93 -27.12 0.63
N PRO A 185 -6.63 -27.58 1.85
CA PRO A 185 -5.86 -28.80 2.01
C PRO A 185 -6.61 -29.89 1.27
N ALA A 186 -5.90 -30.61 0.40
CA ALA A 186 -6.48 -31.75 -0.30
C ALA A 186 -7.16 -32.65 0.76
N PRO A 187 -8.41 -33.09 0.52
CA PRO A 187 -9.06 -34.01 1.44
C PRO A 187 -8.14 -35.22 1.61
N GLY A 188 -7.78 -35.51 2.87
CA GLY A 188 -6.78 -36.50 3.23
C GLY A 188 -6.91 -37.76 2.41
N GLY A 189 -5.79 -38.20 1.86
CA GLY A 189 -5.74 -39.30 0.95
C GLY A 189 -6.43 -40.52 1.50
N PHE A 190 -7.45 -40.98 0.77
CA PHE A 190 -7.85 -42.37 0.86
C PHE A 190 -6.66 -43.18 0.31
N GLU A 191 -5.90 -43.79 1.18
CA GLU A 191 -4.99 -44.85 0.80
C GLU A 191 -5.82 -45.97 0.10
N ALA A 192 -5.74 -46.00 -1.20
CA ALA A 192 -6.26 -47.13 -1.95
C ALA A 192 -5.44 -48.37 -1.55
N PRO A 193 -6.10 -49.50 -1.18
CA PRO A 193 -5.39 -50.70 -0.79
C PRO A 193 -4.50 -51.19 -1.92
N SER A 194 -3.23 -51.38 -1.63
CA SER A 194 -2.24 -51.93 -2.53
C SER A 194 -2.70 -53.31 -3.09
N ARG A 195 -3.06 -53.37 -4.34
CA ARG A 195 -3.20 -54.63 -5.04
C ARG A 195 -1.80 -55.18 -5.33
N SER A 196 -1.34 -56.03 -4.45
CA SER A 196 -0.27 -56.99 -4.74
C SER A 196 -0.80 -58.01 -5.76
N GLY A 197 -0.12 -58.22 -6.82
CA GLY A 197 -0.40 -59.40 -7.59
C GLY A 197 0.03 -59.39 -9.04
N ARG A 198 1.13 -60.05 -9.27
CA ARG A 198 1.52 -60.82 -10.45
C ARG A 198 2.37 -60.14 -11.53
N VAL A 199 3.63 -60.34 -11.28
CA VAL A 199 4.65 -60.51 -12.32
C VAL A 199 4.17 -61.51 -13.38
N ARG A 200 4.13 -61.10 -14.63
CA ARG A 200 4.22 -62.00 -15.79
C ARG A 200 5.40 -61.56 -16.63
N GLN A 201 6.43 -62.37 -16.46
CA GLN A 201 7.56 -62.52 -17.34
C GLN A 201 7.07 -62.96 -18.71
N ARG A 202 7.49 -62.32 -19.78
CA ARG A 202 7.45 -62.84 -21.15
C ARG A 202 8.72 -62.42 -21.84
N ASP A 203 9.57 -63.43 -22.00
CA ASP A 203 10.74 -63.49 -22.90
C ASP A 203 10.31 -63.43 -24.37
N GLY A 204 11.23 -63.00 -25.23
CA GLY A 204 11.15 -63.19 -26.70
C GLY A 204 11.61 -61.95 -27.46
N ALA A 205 12.84 -61.72 -27.71
CA ALA A 205 13.64 -62.14 -28.88
C ALA A 205 13.17 -61.55 -30.23
N GLY A 206 14.11 -60.90 -30.95
CA GLY A 206 14.09 -60.62 -32.39
C GLY A 206 14.34 -59.15 -32.71
N ASP A 207 15.50 -58.68 -32.89
CA ASP A 207 16.48 -58.81 -34.00
C ASP A 207 16.09 -57.95 -35.24
N ARG A 208 17.09 -57.19 -35.65
CA ARG A 208 17.45 -56.67 -36.98
C ARG A 208 17.10 -55.25 -37.41
N ARG A 209 18.25 -54.57 -37.62
CA ARG A 209 18.70 -53.77 -38.80
C ARG A 209 17.99 -52.42 -39.03
N ALA A 210 18.75 -51.37 -38.94
CA ALA A 210 19.77 -50.78 -39.87
C ALA A 210 19.08 -50.13 -41.11
N GLU A 211 19.35 -48.90 -41.28
CA GLU A 211 19.92 -48.18 -42.43
C GLU A 211 19.50 -46.71 -42.39
N ASP A 212 20.52 -45.91 -42.21
CA ASP A 212 20.98 -44.79 -43.03
C ASP A 212 19.97 -44.12 -43.98
N THR A 213 19.90 -42.84 -43.93
CA THR A 213 20.21 -41.95 -45.05
C THR A 213 20.30 -40.50 -44.61
N GLU A 214 21.47 -39.97 -44.85
CA GLU A 214 21.81 -38.55 -44.97
C GLU A 214 21.00 -37.86 -46.10
N LEU A 215 21.20 -36.55 -46.10
CA LEU A 215 21.21 -35.55 -47.17
C LEU A 215 20.15 -34.49 -46.98
N ASP A 216 20.56 -33.33 -46.64
CA ASP A 216 21.17 -32.22 -47.43
C ASP A 216 20.14 -31.16 -47.92
N SER A 217 20.50 -29.93 -47.60
CA SER A 217 20.35 -28.68 -48.39
C SER A 217 18.95 -28.12 -48.66
N GLU A 218 18.64 -27.00 -48.14
CA GLU A 218 18.82 -25.59 -48.60
C GLU A 218 18.25 -24.62 -47.56
#